data_115de527e6c95721a9211be8e53301c1
#
_entry.id   115de527e6c95721a9211be8e53301c1
#
_cell.length_a   1.000
_cell.length_b   1.000
_cell.length_c   1.000
_cell.angle_alpha   90.00
_cell.angle_beta   90.00
_cell.angle_gamma   90.00
#
_symmetry.space_group_name_H-M   'P 1'
#
loop_
_entity.id
_entity.type
_entity.pdbx_description
1 polymer ?
#
loop_
_entity_poly.entity_id
_entity_poly.type
_entity_poly.pdbx_seq_one_letter_code
_entity_poly.pdbx_strand_id
1 'polypeptide(L)'
;DGAWKQATSELAYERSGPERFLETYYVLTELVRAVGPKPDTRGAEGIGKLVAQLHTMRRMSVSVAGMLQAGKEPVVEAAIVKDIGTVWEQQLPHRVRELAAFVDDNVSNHATLDEQLAFATKTAPKLTIQGGTTEVLRGIIARGLGLR
;
A
#
# COMPACT_ATOMS: atom_id res chain seq x y z
N ASP A 1 30.50 -1.15 15.15
CA ASP A 1 29.24 -1.95 15.27
C ASP A 1 27.98 -1.12 15.55
N GLY A 2 28.09 0.12 16.12
CA GLY A 2 26.93 0.96 16.43
C GLY A 2 26.18 1.48 15.20
N ALA A 3 26.89 1.90 14.16
CA ALA A 3 26.30 2.47 12.95
C ALA A 3 25.40 1.47 12.19
N TRP A 4 25.79 0.21 12.11
CA TRP A 4 24.98 -0.83 11.48
C TRP A 4 23.69 -1.12 12.27
N LYS A 5 23.78 -1.15 13.60
CA LYS A 5 22.63 -1.32 14.47
C LYS A 5 21.65 -0.15 14.34
N GLN A 6 22.17 1.07 14.26
CA GLN A 6 21.35 2.27 14.04
C GLN A 6 20.66 2.22 12.68
N ALA A 7 21.39 1.94 11.61
CA ALA A 7 20.81 1.84 10.27
C ALA A 7 19.70 0.77 10.18
N THR A 8 19.89 -0.39 10.81
CA THR A 8 18.86 -1.44 10.83
C THR A 8 17.65 -1.09 11.68
N SER A 9 17.81 -0.32 12.76
CA SER A 9 16.68 0.13 13.58
C SER A 9 15.81 1.17 12.84
N GLU A 10 16.43 2.07 12.08
CA GLU A 10 15.73 3.06 11.26
C GLU A 10 14.83 2.41 10.18
N LEU A 11 15.27 1.26 9.63
CA LEU A 11 14.49 0.53 8.64
C LEU A 11 13.14 0.04 9.16
N ALA A 12 12.97 -0.23 10.45
CA ALA A 12 11.67 -0.61 11.01
C ALA A 12 10.65 0.54 10.93
N TYR A 13 11.10 1.77 11.20
CA TYR A 13 10.30 2.98 11.04
C TYR A 13 9.96 3.22 9.57
N GLU A 14 10.96 3.19 8.70
CA GLU A 14 10.77 3.39 7.27
C GLU A 14 9.84 2.36 6.64
N ARG A 15 9.96 1.08 7.01
CA ARG A 15 9.17 -0.01 6.42
C ARG A 15 7.72 -0.03 6.86
N SER A 16 7.39 0.51 8.02
CA SER A 16 6.03 0.46 8.59
C SER A 16 5.25 1.76 8.50
N GLY A 17 5.85 2.83 7.99
CA GLY A 17 5.22 4.13 7.85
C GLY A 17 4.04 4.13 6.89
N PRO A 18 3.14 5.13 7.00
CA PRO A 18 1.94 5.24 6.16
C PRO A 18 2.26 5.41 4.67
N GLU A 19 3.42 5.93 4.33
CA GLU A 19 3.90 6.06 2.95
C GLU A 19 4.03 4.71 2.23
N ARG A 20 3.97 3.59 2.94
CA ARG A 20 4.05 2.24 2.37
C ARG A 20 2.71 1.73 1.81
N PHE A 21 1.63 2.48 1.97
CA PHE A 21 0.31 2.16 1.45
C PHE A 21 -0.55 3.38 1.13
N LEU A 22 -0.01 4.59 1.26
CA LEU A 22 -0.72 5.84 0.94
C LEU A 22 -0.12 6.61 -0.24
N GLU A 23 0.99 6.17 -0.81
CA GLU A 23 1.63 6.90 -1.91
C GLU A 23 0.77 6.92 -3.18
N THR A 24 -0.03 5.89 -3.40
CA THR A 24 -0.99 5.81 -4.52
C THR A 24 -2.45 6.05 -4.10
N TYR A 25 -2.71 6.44 -2.86
CA TYR A 25 -4.06 6.62 -2.30
C TYR A 25 -4.93 7.60 -3.09
N TYR A 26 -4.33 8.62 -3.70
CA TYR A 26 -5.05 9.59 -4.53
C TYR A 26 -5.82 8.92 -5.68
N VAL A 27 -5.31 7.81 -6.23
CA VAL A 27 -6.00 7.05 -7.30
C VAL A 27 -7.30 6.44 -6.79
N LEU A 28 -7.30 5.90 -5.55
CA LEU A 28 -8.52 5.38 -4.93
C LEU A 28 -9.53 6.49 -4.64
N THR A 29 -9.08 7.67 -4.21
CA THR A 29 -9.97 8.81 -3.97
C THR A 29 -10.62 9.29 -5.26
N GLU A 30 -9.88 9.35 -6.36
CA GLU A 30 -10.47 9.73 -7.66
C GLU A 30 -11.43 8.67 -8.19
N LEU A 31 -11.16 7.38 -7.99
CA LEU A 31 -12.14 6.32 -8.30
C LEU A 31 -13.45 6.54 -7.53
N VAL A 32 -13.38 6.78 -6.22
CA VAL A 32 -14.58 7.02 -5.40
C VAL A 32 -15.35 8.23 -5.89
N ARG A 33 -14.68 9.31 -6.29
CA ARG A 33 -15.31 10.50 -6.88
C ARG A 33 -15.97 10.20 -8.21
N ALA A 34 -15.28 9.46 -9.10
CA ALA A 34 -15.79 9.10 -10.41
C ALA A 34 -17.03 8.17 -10.32
N VAL A 35 -17.01 7.21 -9.40
CA VAL A 35 -18.14 6.29 -9.18
C VAL A 35 -19.34 7.01 -8.55
N GLY A 36 -19.09 8.05 -7.76
CA GLY A 36 -20.15 8.87 -7.14
C GLY A 36 -20.89 8.17 -5.99
N PRO A 37 -22.00 8.79 -5.51
CA PRO A 37 -22.67 8.37 -4.28
C PRO A 37 -23.60 7.16 -4.44
N LYS A 38 -23.83 6.71 -5.66
CA LYS A 38 -24.73 5.58 -5.96
C LYS A 38 -24.06 4.57 -6.90
N PRO A 39 -22.98 3.90 -6.43
CA PRO A 39 -22.33 2.86 -7.22
C PRO A 39 -23.28 1.70 -7.50
N ASP A 40 -23.07 1.02 -8.61
CA ASP A 40 -23.66 -0.29 -8.81
C ASP A 40 -23.06 -1.30 -7.82
N THR A 41 -23.63 -2.50 -7.76
CA THR A 41 -23.18 -3.56 -6.83
C THR A 41 -21.71 -3.90 -7.03
N ARG A 42 -21.23 -3.94 -8.26
CA ARG A 42 -19.84 -4.30 -8.59
C ARG A 42 -18.86 -3.21 -8.18
N GLY A 43 -19.18 -1.95 -8.46
CA GLY A 43 -18.38 -0.80 -8.02
C GLY A 43 -18.32 -0.71 -6.51
N ALA A 44 -19.45 -0.87 -5.81
CA ALA A 44 -19.52 -0.87 -4.36
C ALA A 44 -18.67 -2.00 -3.74
N GLU A 45 -18.77 -3.22 -4.25
CA GLU A 45 -18.00 -4.37 -3.79
C GLU A 45 -16.49 -4.18 -4.05
N GLY A 46 -16.12 -3.72 -5.24
CA GLY A 46 -14.72 -3.50 -5.61
C GLY A 46 -14.06 -2.43 -4.75
N ILE A 47 -14.70 -1.28 -4.58
CA ILE A 47 -14.23 -0.20 -3.69
C ILE A 47 -14.18 -0.69 -2.25
N GLY A 48 -15.20 -1.40 -1.77
CA GLY A 48 -15.24 -1.96 -0.43
C GLY A 48 -14.05 -2.88 -0.14
N LYS A 49 -13.66 -3.74 -1.08
CA LYS A 49 -12.46 -4.60 -0.98
C LYS A 49 -11.16 -3.77 -0.87
N LEU A 50 -11.00 -2.75 -1.70
CA LEU A 50 -9.82 -1.88 -1.66
C LEU A 50 -9.72 -1.12 -0.33
N VAL A 51 -10.83 -0.59 0.17
CA VAL A 51 -10.91 0.12 1.45
C VAL A 51 -10.62 -0.82 2.62
N ALA A 52 -11.14 -2.05 2.61
CA ALA A 52 -10.89 -3.04 3.65
C ALA A 52 -9.39 -3.42 3.72
N GLN A 53 -8.75 -3.61 2.57
CA GLN A 53 -7.31 -3.87 2.49
C GLN A 53 -6.49 -2.69 3.03
N LEU A 54 -6.82 -1.46 2.62
CA LEU A 54 -6.17 -0.25 3.11
C LEU A 54 -6.32 -0.11 4.63
N HIS A 55 -7.53 -0.35 5.17
CA HIS A 55 -7.77 -0.32 6.60
C HIS A 55 -6.92 -1.35 7.35
N THR A 56 -6.79 -2.55 6.81
CA THR A 56 -5.95 -3.62 7.39
C THR A 56 -4.49 -3.18 7.46
N MET A 57 -3.93 -2.65 6.37
CA MET A 57 -2.55 -2.16 6.34
C MET A 57 -2.33 -1.01 7.33
N ARG A 58 -3.29 -0.07 7.42
CA ARG A 58 -3.25 1.00 8.42
C ARG A 58 -3.22 0.44 9.85
N ARG A 59 -4.02 -0.57 10.16
CA ARG A 59 -4.03 -1.23 11.48
C ARG A 59 -2.69 -1.90 11.78
N MET A 60 -2.11 -2.59 10.81
CA MET A 60 -0.79 -3.21 10.95
C MET A 60 0.30 -2.15 11.20
N SER A 61 0.33 -1.08 10.42
CA SER A 61 1.26 0.04 10.59
C SER A 61 1.17 0.66 12.00
N VAL A 62 -0.04 0.95 12.48
CA VAL A 62 -0.26 1.46 13.84
C VAL A 62 0.20 0.47 14.91
N SER A 63 0.00 -0.84 14.69
CA SER A 63 0.48 -1.87 15.61
C SER A 63 2.01 -1.86 15.71
N VAL A 64 2.72 -1.78 14.57
CA VAL A 64 4.18 -1.67 14.55
C VAL A 64 4.66 -0.40 15.24
N ALA A 65 4.01 0.73 15.01
CA ALA A 65 4.32 1.99 15.69
C ALA A 65 4.18 1.84 17.22
N GLY A 66 3.15 1.17 17.71
CA GLY A 66 2.98 0.85 19.13
C GLY A 66 4.08 -0.06 19.68
N MET A 67 4.55 -1.03 18.91
CA MET A 67 5.67 -1.89 19.29
C MET A 67 6.97 -1.07 19.40
N LEU A 68 7.25 -0.19 18.44
CA LEU A 68 8.43 0.72 18.47
C LEU A 68 8.37 1.65 19.69
N GLN A 69 7.19 2.23 19.97
CA GLN A 69 6.98 3.09 21.14
C GLN A 69 7.22 2.34 22.45
N ALA A 70 6.91 1.05 22.49
CA ALA A 70 7.17 0.17 23.64
C ALA A 70 8.63 -0.34 23.72
N GLY A 71 9.53 0.18 22.89
CA GLY A 71 10.95 -0.20 22.86
C GLY A 71 11.24 -1.58 22.26
N LYS A 72 10.30 -2.15 21.51
CA LYS A 72 10.50 -3.42 20.79
C LYS A 72 11.18 -3.19 19.45
N GLU A 73 11.78 -4.23 18.90
CA GLU A 73 12.40 -4.24 17.56
C GLU A 73 11.55 -5.07 16.58
N PRO A 74 10.43 -4.52 16.01
CA PRO A 74 9.48 -5.25 15.17
C PRO A 74 9.98 -5.39 13.71
N VAL A 75 11.12 -6.04 13.52
CA VAL A 75 11.78 -6.16 12.20
C VAL A 75 10.95 -6.98 11.22
N VAL A 76 10.35 -8.06 11.69
CA VAL A 76 9.51 -8.96 10.86
C VAL A 76 8.18 -8.30 10.54
N GLU A 77 7.53 -7.73 11.55
CA GLU A 77 6.24 -7.06 11.42
C GLU A 77 6.32 -5.85 10.47
N ALA A 78 7.38 -5.05 10.58
CA ALA A 78 7.64 -3.94 9.67
C ALA A 78 7.89 -4.42 8.24
N ALA A 79 8.63 -5.52 8.06
CA ALA A 79 8.84 -6.12 6.75
C ALA A 79 7.53 -6.62 6.12
N ILE A 80 6.62 -7.18 6.91
CA ILE A 80 5.30 -7.62 6.46
C ILE A 80 4.46 -6.42 5.99
N VAL A 81 4.41 -5.33 6.77
CA VAL A 81 3.69 -4.10 6.38
C VAL A 81 4.21 -3.58 5.04
N LYS A 82 5.53 -3.51 4.88
CA LYS A 82 6.15 -3.05 3.64
C LYS A 82 5.86 -3.97 2.45
N ASP A 83 6.00 -5.28 2.60
CA ASP A 83 5.77 -6.23 1.50
C ASP A 83 4.31 -6.17 1.01
N ILE A 84 3.35 -6.27 1.93
CA ILE A 84 1.92 -6.22 1.61
C ILE A 84 1.54 -4.85 1.03
N GLY A 85 2.00 -3.75 1.64
CA GLY A 85 1.71 -2.40 1.20
C GLY A 85 2.22 -2.13 -0.21
N THR A 86 3.47 -2.51 -0.50
CA THR A 86 4.06 -2.35 -1.84
C THR A 86 3.26 -3.12 -2.91
N VAL A 87 2.93 -4.37 -2.63
CA VAL A 87 2.15 -5.19 -3.57
C VAL A 87 0.77 -4.57 -3.81
N TRP A 88 0.11 -4.09 -2.76
CA TRP A 88 -1.18 -3.42 -2.88
C TRP A 88 -1.10 -2.15 -3.73
N GLU A 89 -0.12 -1.28 -3.46
CA GLU A 89 0.07 -0.02 -4.20
C GLU A 89 0.41 -0.26 -5.68
N GLN A 90 1.22 -1.27 -5.98
CA GLN A 90 1.53 -1.63 -7.36
C GLN A 90 0.31 -2.19 -8.10
N GLN A 91 -0.58 -2.90 -7.42
CA GLN A 91 -1.81 -3.44 -7.99
C GLN A 91 -2.94 -2.41 -8.09
N LEU A 92 -2.93 -1.38 -7.25
CA LEU A 92 -4.03 -0.41 -7.15
C LEU A 92 -4.38 0.24 -8.50
N PRO A 93 -3.43 0.74 -9.32
CA PRO A 93 -3.78 1.33 -10.62
C PRO A 93 -4.49 0.35 -11.56
N HIS A 94 -4.12 -0.92 -11.54
CA HIS A 94 -4.77 -1.95 -12.36
C HIS A 94 -6.18 -2.23 -11.88
N ARG A 95 -6.36 -2.40 -10.57
CA ARG A 95 -7.67 -2.62 -9.95
C ARG A 95 -8.62 -1.45 -10.17
N VAL A 96 -8.11 -0.22 -10.04
CA VAL A 96 -8.91 0.98 -10.29
C VAL A 96 -9.32 1.06 -11.75
N ARG A 97 -8.44 0.72 -12.70
CA ARG A 97 -8.78 0.69 -14.13
C ARG A 97 -9.88 -0.34 -14.44
N GLU A 98 -9.81 -1.52 -13.82
CA GLU A 98 -10.86 -2.54 -13.95
C GLU A 98 -12.23 -2.05 -13.44
N LEU A 99 -12.24 -1.31 -12.33
CA LEU A 99 -13.46 -0.74 -11.74
C LEU A 99 -13.96 0.49 -12.52
N ALA A 100 -13.06 1.34 -13.02
CA ALA A 100 -13.39 2.51 -13.81
C ALA A 100 -14.09 2.16 -15.12
N ALA A 101 -13.86 0.97 -15.69
CA ALA A 101 -14.56 0.50 -16.88
C ALA A 101 -16.08 0.34 -16.70
N PHE A 102 -16.59 0.41 -15.48
CA PHE A 102 -18.01 0.33 -15.14
C PHE A 102 -18.59 1.66 -14.62
N VAL A 103 -17.80 2.73 -14.68
CA VAL A 103 -18.26 4.08 -14.33
C VAL A 103 -19.02 4.66 -15.53
N ASP A 104 -20.17 5.26 -15.28
CA ASP A 104 -20.99 5.91 -16.34
C ASP A 104 -20.20 7.08 -16.97
N ASP A 105 -20.09 7.08 -18.30
CA ASP A 105 -19.39 8.11 -19.09
C ASP A 105 -19.95 9.53 -18.90
N ASN A 106 -21.15 9.66 -18.33
CA ASN A 106 -21.75 10.94 -18.00
C ASN A 106 -21.25 11.58 -16.70
N VAL A 107 -20.37 10.91 -15.96
CA VAL A 107 -19.74 11.45 -14.73
C VAL A 107 -18.49 12.24 -15.10
N SER A 108 -18.49 13.51 -14.79
CA SER A 108 -17.63 14.57 -15.32
C SER A 108 -16.13 14.57 -14.91
N ASN A 109 -15.55 13.44 -14.51
CA ASN A 109 -14.17 13.46 -13.99
C ASN A 109 -13.23 12.34 -14.47
N HIS A 110 -13.53 11.70 -15.61
CA HIS A 110 -12.69 10.66 -16.18
C HIS A 110 -11.27 11.13 -16.54
N ALA A 111 -11.13 12.35 -17.06
CA ALA A 111 -9.84 12.88 -17.48
C ALA A 111 -8.81 12.94 -16.32
N THR A 112 -9.26 13.38 -15.13
CA THR A 112 -8.39 13.43 -13.94
C THR A 112 -8.01 12.03 -13.45
N LEU A 113 -8.95 11.09 -13.45
CA LEU A 113 -8.69 9.71 -13.07
C LEU A 113 -7.69 9.05 -14.03
N ASP A 114 -7.87 9.24 -15.33
CA ASP A 114 -6.98 8.68 -16.37
C ASP A 114 -5.55 9.23 -16.25
N GLU A 115 -5.40 10.52 -16.03
CA GLU A 115 -4.10 11.16 -15.81
C GLU A 115 -3.40 10.58 -14.57
N GLN A 116 -4.12 10.46 -13.47
CA GLN A 116 -3.59 9.91 -12.22
C GLN A 116 -3.25 8.43 -12.34
N LEU A 117 -4.08 7.64 -13.04
CA LEU A 117 -3.81 6.25 -13.35
C LEU A 117 -2.54 6.08 -14.19
N ALA A 118 -2.38 6.93 -15.21
CA ALA A 118 -1.19 6.92 -16.05
C ALA A 118 0.07 7.23 -15.24
N PHE A 119 0.02 8.23 -14.36
CA PHE A 119 1.12 8.59 -13.48
C PHE A 119 1.44 7.45 -12.49
N ALA A 120 0.44 6.95 -11.77
CA ALA A 120 0.61 5.87 -10.79
C ALA A 120 1.19 4.60 -11.44
N THR A 121 0.71 4.24 -12.64
CA THR A 121 1.23 3.07 -13.38
C THR A 121 2.72 3.23 -13.73
N LYS A 122 3.14 4.43 -14.14
CA LYS A 122 4.55 4.71 -14.48
C LYS A 122 5.46 4.72 -13.25
N THR A 123 4.94 5.13 -12.10
CA THR A 123 5.73 5.26 -10.86
C THR A 123 5.69 4.01 -9.98
N ALA A 124 4.71 3.13 -10.15
CA ALA A 124 4.55 1.91 -9.35
C ALA A 124 5.82 1.04 -9.22
N PRO A 125 6.66 0.85 -10.25
CA PRO A 125 7.89 0.04 -10.12
C PRO A 125 8.87 0.55 -9.06
N LYS A 126 8.94 1.87 -8.80
CA LYS A 126 9.85 2.43 -7.78
C LYS A 126 9.52 1.95 -6.36
N LEU A 127 8.23 1.65 -6.09
CA LEU A 127 7.73 1.31 -4.76
C LEU A 127 8.37 0.04 -4.20
N THR A 128 8.79 -0.89 -5.04
CA THR A 128 9.47 -2.11 -4.59
C THR A 128 10.90 -1.85 -4.10
N ILE A 129 11.54 -0.76 -4.49
CA ILE A 129 12.95 -0.48 -4.16
C ILE A 129 13.07 0.21 -2.79
N GLN A 130 12.11 1.05 -2.44
CA GLN A 130 12.12 1.83 -1.19
C GLN A 130 12.02 0.90 0.04
N GLY A 131 12.95 1.04 1.00
CA GLY A 131 12.95 0.25 2.25
C GLY A 131 13.30 -1.23 2.09
N GLY A 132 13.68 -1.66 0.90
CA GLY A 132 14.06 -3.03 0.54
C GLY A 132 13.10 -3.68 -0.45
N THR A 133 13.67 -4.47 -1.36
CA THR A 133 12.89 -5.18 -2.37
C THR A 133 12.03 -6.29 -1.74
N THR A 134 10.99 -6.69 -2.44
CA THR A 134 10.09 -7.80 -2.05
C THR A 134 10.88 -9.08 -1.70
N GLU A 135 11.91 -9.42 -2.46
CA GLU A 135 12.74 -10.61 -2.23
C GLU A 135 13.51 -10.52 -0.91
N VAL A 136 14.09 -9.35 -0.64
CA VAL A 136 14.82 -9.10 0.62
C VAL A 136 13.86 -9.16 1.81
N LEU A 137 12.67 -8.53 1.70
CA LEU A 137 11.66 -8.52 2.75
C LEU A 137 11.16 -9.93 3.05
N ARG A 138 10.83 -10.71 2.04
CA ARG A 138 10.39 -12.11 2.19
C ARG A 138 11.47 -12.99 2.80
N GLY A 139 12.74 -12.73 2.49
CA GLY A 139 13.87 -13.37 3.17
C GLY A 139 13.94 -13.04 4.67
N ILE A 140 13.66 -11.79 5.07
CA ILE A 140 13.57 -11.36 6.48
C ILE A 140 12.39 -12.05 7.16
N ILE A 141 11.21 -12.03 6.54
CA ILE A 141 9.98 -12.65 7.04
C ILE A 141 10.18 -14.16 7.25
N ALA A 142 10.70 -14.85 6.23
CA ALA A 142 10.93 -16.29 6.29
C ALA A 142 11.86 -16.69 7.45
N ARG A 143 12.96 -15.96 7.63
CA ARG A 143 13.88 -16.19 8.76
C ARG A 143 13.20 -15.94 10.11
N GLY A 144 12.45 -14.83 10.22
CA GLY A 144 11.73 -14.49 11.45
C GLY A 144 10.64 -15.49 11.83
N LEU A 145 10.06 -16.17 10.85
CA LEU A 145 9.08 -17.24 11.05
C LEU A 145 9.72 -18.64 11.22
N GLY A 146 11.04 -18.74 11.25
CA GLY A 146 11.73 -20.01 11.43
C GLY A 146 11.70 -20.95 10.20
N LEU A 147 11.45 -20.40 9.01
CA LEU A 147 11.39 -21.18 7.78
C LEU A 147 12.78 -21.45 7.14
N ARG A 148 13.85 -20.96 7.77
CA ARG A 148 15.26 -21.16 7.40
C ARG A 148 16.18 -21.15 8.60
#